data_108dd94a1872627877b775a1cdfed003
#
_entry.id   108dd94a1872627877b775a1cdfed003
#
_cell.length_a   1.000
_cell.length_b   1.000
_cell.length_c   1.000
_cell.angle_alpha   90.00
_cell.angle_beta   90.00
_cell.angle_gamma   90.00
#
_symmetry.space_group_name_H-M   'P 1'
#
loop_
_entity.id
_entity.type
_entity.pdbx_description
1 polymer ?
#
loop_
_entity_poly.entity_id
_entity_poly.type
_entity_poly.pdbx_seq_one_letter_code
_entity_poly.pdbx_strand_id
1 'polypeptide(L)'
;MRIINSNDIAEVVKGMCIKANCHINKDIKSALSNSVKTEKSDISKGVIENLLKNAEIADSKEVPICQDTGMAVFFIEIGNEVFVEGDTITDAVNKGVSMGYTDGYLRKSVVRDPLDRVNTKDNTPAVIYYDFVKGDKIKITFAPKGFGSENKSGLKMLNPSDGINGVIDFVIETVKKAGANPCPPMVIGVGIGGTMDKSSQIAKKALTRDIDVPNANPFYADLEKTLLEKINKLGIGPQGMGGTTTALAVNVETFPTHIAGLPVAVNVNCHATRHTVEII
;
A
#
# COMPACT_ATOMS: atom_id res chain seq x y z
N MET A 1 -19.22 -20.16 -18.08
CA MET A 1 -18.88 -18.72 -18.17
C MET A 1 -19.83 -17.97 -17.25
N ARG A 2 -19.33 -17.24 -16.30
CA ARG A 2 -20.11 -16.44 -15.34
C ARG A 2 -20.26 -15.03 -15.86
N ILE A 3 -21.49 -14.49 -15.82
CA ILE A 3 -21.77 -13.11 -16.23
C ILE A 3 -21.82 -12.25 -14.97
N ILE A 4 -21.07 -11.14 -14.99
CA ILE A 4 -21.03 -10.14 -13.90
C ILE A 4 -21.41 -8.79 -14.53
N ASN A 5 -22.37 -8.06 -13.92
CA ASN A 5 -22.76 -6.75 -14.39
C ASN A 5 -21.74 -5.69 -13.95
N SER A 6 -21.36 -4.80 -14.85
CA SER A 6 -20.41 -3.71 -14.56
C SER A 6 -20.88 -2.77 -13.44
N ASN A 7 -22.18 -2.60 -13.25
CA ASN A 7 -22.71 -1.80 -12.13
C ASN A 7 -22.47 -2.46 -10.77
N ASP A 8 -22.48 -3.81 -10.69
CA ASP A 8 -22.16 -4.52 -9.45
C ASP A 8 -20.70 -4.29 -9.05
N ILE A 9 -19.79 -4.26 -10.05
CA ILE A 9 -18.38 -3.91 -9.82
C ILE A 9 -18.28 -2.47 -9.28
N ALA A 10 -19.01 -1.52 -9.87
CA ALA A 10 -18.98 -0.12 -9.43
C ALA A 10 -19.49 0.05 -7.99
N GLU A 11 -20.56 -0.62 -7.58
CA GLU A 11 -21.08 -0.54 -6.22
C GLU A 11 -20.13 -1.18 -5.21
N VAL A 12 -19.50 -2.32 -5.54
CA VAL A 12 -18.48 -2.96 -4.70
C VAL A 12 -17.29 -2.02 -4.52
N VAL A 13 -16.77 -1.43 -5.59
CA VAL A 13 -15.64 -0.47 -5.55
C VAL A 13 -15.99 0.76 -4.73
N LYS A 14 -17.20 1.31 -4.85
CA LYS A 14 -17.69 2.40 -4.01
C LYS A 14 -17.56 2.06 -2.53
N GLY A 15 -18.09 0.90 -2.12
CA GLY A 15 -18.00 0.44 -0.74
C GLY A 15 -16.57 0.25 -0.25
N MET A 16 -15.71 -0.31 -1.09
CA MET A 16 -14.28 -0.49 -0.79
C MET A 16 -13.58 0.84 -0.53
N CYS A 17 -13.85 1.87 -1.33
CA CYS A 17 -13.26 3.21 -1.16
C CYS A 17 -13.59 3.81 0.21
N ILE A 18 -14.84 3.73 0.63
CA ILE A 18 -15.29 4.26 1.92
C ILE A 18 -14.68 3.42 3.06
N LYS A 19 -14.87 2.11 3.01
CA LYS A 19 -14.41 1.16 4.04
C LYS A 19 -12.91 1.31 4.31
N ALA A 20 -12.08 1.26 3.28
CA ALA A 20 -10.63 1.34 3.45
C ALA A 20 -10.18 2.70 4.02
N ASN A 21 -10.89 3.78 3.77
CA ASN A 21 -10.51 5.09 4.29
C ASN A 21 -10.97 5.36 5.72
N CYS A 22 -12.00 4.65 6.21
CA CYS A 22 -12.54 4.82 7.56
C CYS A 22 -12.01 3.77 8.55
N HIS A 23 -11.63 2.57 8.07
CA HIS A 23 -11.24 1.45 8.92
C HIS A 23 -9.78 1.04 8.66
N ILE A 24 -8.98 0.99 9.72
CA ILE A 24 -7.62 0.45 9.64
C ILE A 24 -7.65 -1.09 9.71
N ASN A 25 -6.76 -1.73 8.96
CA ASN A 25 -6.66 -3.20 8.99
C ASN A 25 -6.27 -3.72 10.38
N LYS A 26 -6.77 -4.90 10.74
CA LYS A 26 -6.59 -5.49 12.08
C LYS A 26 -5.13 -5.78 12.41
N ASP A 27 -4.35 -6.25 11.44
CA ASP A 27 -2.92 -6.51 11.56
C ASP A 27 -2.16 -5.21 11.89
N ILE A 28 -2.46 -4.11 11.21
CA ILE A 28 -1.87 -2.78 11.47
C ILE A 28 -2.25 -2.28 12.87
N LYS A 29 -3.53 -2.38 13.26
CA LYS A 29 -3.99 -2.00 14.60
C LYS A 29 -3.27 -2.82 15.69
N SER A 30 -3.11 -4.13 15.46
CA SER A 30 -2.40 -5.03 16.35
C SER A 30 -0.92 -4.68 16.45
N ALA A 31 -0.26 -4.40 15.34
CA ALA A 31 1.15 -4.00 15.30
C ALA A 31 1.39 -2.67 16.04
N LEU A 32 0.53 -1.67 15.82
CA LEU A 32 0.58 -0.41 16.57
C LEU A 32 0.40 -0.63 18.08
N SER A 33 -0.59 -1.45 18.48
CA SER A 33 -0.84 -1.76 19.90
C SER A 33 0.33 -2.49 20.56
N ASN A 34 0.99 -3.40 19.82
CA ASN A 34 2.20 -4.08 20.31
C ASN A 34 3.39 -3.11 20.38
N SER A 35 3.47 -2.18 19.45
CA SER A 35 4.55 -1.17 19.43
C SER A 35 4.50 -0.26 20.66
N VAL A 36 3.33 0.08 21.19
CA VAL A 36 3.21 0.82 22.48
C VAL A 36 3.98 0.11 23.60
N LYS A 37 3.92 -1.24 23.64
CA LYS A 37 4.56 -2.04 24.70
C LYS A 37 6.08 -2.13 24.54
N THR A 38 6.58 -2.07 23.31
CA THR A 38 8.00 -2.30 22.99
C THR A 38 8.79 -1.04 22.73
N GLU A 39 8.09 0.09 22.45
CA GLU A 39 8.72 1.39 22.24
C GLU A 39 9.41 1.86 23.53
N LYS A 40 10.61 2.41 23.39
CA LYS A 40 11.44 2.84 24.55
C LYS A 40 11.30 4.31 24.89
N SER A 41 10.86 5.14 23.94
CA SER A 41 10.64 6.56 24.12
C SER A 41 9.22 6.82 24.61
N ASP A 42 9.05 7.47 25.75
CA ASP A 42 7.71 7.81 26.30
C ASP A 42 6.97 8.78 25.38
N ILE A 43 7.67 9.71 24.74
CA ILE A 43 7.08 10.63 23.75
C ILE A 43 6.51 9.80 22.59
N SER A 44 7.28 8.86 22.08
CA SER A 44 6.89 8.01 20.94
C SER A 44 5.78 7.02 21.27
N LYS A 45 5.73 6.53 22.53
CA LYS A 45 4.56 5.77 23.01
C LYS A 45 3.29 6.60 22.96
N GLY A 46 3.32 7.84 23.49
CA GLY A 46 2.18 8.75 23.44
C GLY A 46 1.76 9.09 22.00
N VAL A 47 2.70 9.17 21.07
CA VAL A 47 2.39 9.34 19.65
C VAL A 47 1.63 8.12 19.11
N ILE A 48 2.11 6.89 19.36
CA ILE A 48 1.43 5.67 18.89
C ILE A 48 0.02 5.55 19.51
N GLU A 49 -0.13 5.86 20.78
CA GLU A 49 -1.44 5.88 21.46
C GLU A 49 -2.40 6.87 20.81
N ASN A 50 -1.92 8.05 20.40
CA ASN A 50 -2.73 9.01 19.65
C ASN A 50 -3.12 8.50 18.25
N LEU A 51 -2.23 7.77 17.56
CA LEU A 51 -2.56 7.13 16.28
C LEU A 51 -3.64 6.06 16.43
N LEU A 52 -3.58 5.24 17.48
CA LEU A 52 -4.61 4.25 17.81
C LEU A 52 -5.95 4.92 18.14
N LYS A 53 -5.94 5.96 18.96
CA LYS A 53 -7.15 6.74 19.29
C LYS A 53 -7.77 7.39 18.05
N ASN A 54 -6.94 7.93 17.14
CA ASN A 54 -7.41 8.46 15.86
C ASN A 54 -8.11 7.38 15.03
N ALA A 55 -7.52 6.18 14.92
CA ALA A 55 -8.11 5.06 14.21
C ALA A 55 -9.46 4.62 14.83
N GLU A 56 -9.58 4.62 16.17
CA GLU A 56 -10.83 4.31 16.87
C GLU A 56 -11.93 5.36 16.62
N ILE A 57 -11.57 6.65 16.59
CA ILE A 57 -12.50 7.71 16.26
C ILE A 57 -12.97 7.60 14.81
N ALA A 58 -12.05 7.33 13.88
CA ALA A 58 -12.38 7.14 12.48
C ALA A 58 -13.37 5.99 12.28
N ASP A 59 -13.09 4.84 12.89
CA ASP A 59 -13.91 3.64 12.86
C ASP A 59 -15.31 3.88 13.44
N SER A 60 -15.40 4.47 14.65
CA SER A 60 -16.66 4.68 15.36
C SER A 60 -17.56 5.75 14.75
N LYS A 61 -16.98 6.72 14.04
CA LYS A 61 -17.71 7.85 13.43
C LYS A 61 -17.83 7.72 11.90
N GLU A 62 -17.27 6.66 11.32
CA GLU A 62 -17.21 6.46 9.87
C GLU A 62 -16.64 7.69 9.12
N VAL A 63 -15.56 8.25 9.65
CA VAL A 63 -14.84 9.36 9.04
C VAL A 63 -13.44 8.94 8.60
N PRO A 64 -12.85 9.61 7.60
CA PRO A 64 -11.51 9.23 7.12
C PRO A 64 -10.44 9.30 8.23
N ILE A 65 -9.57 8.28 8.27
CA ILE A 65 -8.45 8.17 9.22
C ILE A 65 -7.45 9.33 9.04
N CYS A 66 -7.30 9.82 7.82
CA CYS A 66 -6.34 10.86 7.44
C CYS A 66 -6.97 11.81 6.43
N GLN A 67 -6.49 13.07 6.40
CA GLN A 67 -6.87 14.04 5.36
C GLN A 67 -6.41 13.63 3.96
N ASP A 68 -5.35 12.82 3.84
CA ASP A 68 -4.95 12.22 2.57
C ASP A 68 -5.64 10.86 2.42
N THR A 69 -6.76 10.86 1.72
CA THR A 69 -7.49 9.64 1.37
C THR A 69 -6.95 8.95 0.12
N GLY A 70 -5.84 9.46 -0.40
CA GLY A 70 -4.98 8.82 -1.37
C GLY A 70 -5.50 8.83 -2.80
N MET A 71 -4.62 8.40 -3.70
CA MET A 71 -4.97 7.99 -5.05
C MET A 71 -5.46 6.54 -5.03
N ALA A 72 -6.53 6.25 -5.73
CA ALA A 72 -7.11 4.91 -5.78
C ALA A 72 -6.20 3.97 -6.58
N VAL A 73 -5.71 2.90 -5.95
CA VAL A 73 -4.89 1.86 -6.61
C VAL A 73 -5.59 0.52 -6.47
N PHE A 74 -5.73 -0.18 -7.60
CA PHE A 74 -6.38 -1.48 -7.66
C PHE A 74 -5.45 -2.54 -8.25
N PHE A 75 -5.52 -3.75 -7.68
CA PHE A 75 -5.01 -4.98 -8.26
C PHE A 75 -6.22 -5.89 -8.49
N ILE A 76 -6.50 -6.21 -9.74
CA ILE A 76 -7.70 -6.96 -10.15
C ILE A 76 -7.28 -8.26 -10.81
N GLU A 77 -7.65 -9.37 -10.18
CA GLU A 77 -7.46 -10.72 -10.72
C GLU A 77 -8.76 -11.17 -11.38
N ILE A 78 -8.73 -11.38 -12.69
CA ILE A 78 -9.92 -11.72 -13.50
C ILE A 78 -9.87 -13.20 -13.89
N GLY A 79 -10.87 -13.95 -13.47
CA GLY A 79 -11.04 -15.34 -13.89
C GLY A 79 -11.29 -15.45 -15.40
N ASN A 80 -10.64 -16.41 -16.06
CA ASN A 80 -10.77 -16.62 -17.50
C ASN A 80 -12.16 -17.15 -17.93
N GLU A 81 -13.05 -17.47 -17.00
CA GLU A 81 -14.43 -17.88 -17.22
C GLU A 81 -15.44 -16.77 -16.90
N VAL A 82 -14.97 -15.52 -16.67
CA VAL A 82 -15.80 -14.35 -16.42
C VAL A 82 -16.06 -13.59 -17.72
N PHE A 83 -17.31 -13.18 -17.90
CA PHE A 83 -17.71 -12.18 -18.87
C PHE A 83 -18.35 -10.99 -18.14
N VAL A 84 -17.89 -9.78 -18.43
CA VAL A 84 -18.47 -8.56 -17.86
C VAL A 84 -19.45 -7.94 -18.86
N GLU A 85 -20.70 -7.81 -18.43
CA GLU A 85 -21.76 -7.21 -19.20
C GLU A 85 -21.91 -5.72 -18.85
N GLY A 86 -22.13 -4.89 -19.85
CA GLY A 86 -22.27 -3.44 -19.72
C GLY A 86 -20.96 -2.70 -20.05
N ASP A 87 -20.54 -1.81 -19.16
CA ASP A 87 -19.31 -1.03 -19.32
C ASP A 87 -18.06 -1.88 -19.15
N THR A 88 -16.90 -1.36 -19.53
CA THR A 88 -15.61 -2.04 -19.25
C THR A 88 -15.35 -2.09 -17.75
N ILE A 89 -14.51 -3.06 -17.31
CA ILE A 89 -14.08 -3.13 -15.90
C ILE A 89 -13.40 -1.82 -15.49
N THR A 90 -12.61 -1.21 -16.35
CA THR A 90 -11.95 0.08 -16.11
C THR A 90 -12.97 1.19 -15.84
N ASP A 91 -14.02 1.28 -16.65
CA ASP A 91 -15.07 2.29 -16.49
C ASP A 91 -15.88 2.05 -15.21
N ALA A 92 -16.24 0.80 -14.94
CA ALA A 92 -16.93 0.41 -13.72
C ALA A 92 -16.13 0.75 -12.44
N VAL A 93 -14.81 0.48 -12.43
CA VAL A 93 -13.92 0.84 -11.31
C VAL A 93 -13.87 2.36 -11.14
N ASN A 94 -13.66 3.12 -12.22
CA ASN A 94 -13.62 4.58 -12.14
C ASN A 94 -14.98 5.16 -11.69
N LYS A 95 -16.10 4.61 -12.14
CA LYS A 95 -17.44 4.98 -11.66
C LYS A 95 -17.56 4.74 -10.15
N GLY A 96 -17.15 3.57 -9.68
CA GLY A 96 -17.16 3.24 -8.25
C GLY A 96 -16.27 4.17 -7.42
N VAL A 97 -15.07 4.51 -7.91
CA VAL A 97 -14.18 5.50 -7.26
C VAL A 97 -14.83 6.87 -7.18
N SER A 98 -15.38 7.38 -8.29
CA SER A 98 -16.09 8.67 -8.32
C SER A 98 -17.22 8.73 -7.30
N MET A 99 -18.05 7.68 -7.24
CA MET A 99 -19.14 7.55 -6.26
C MET A 99 -18.60 7.46 -4.84
N GLY A 100 -17.62 6.56 -4.58
CA GLY A 100 -17.07 6.35 -3.25
C GLY A 100 -16.38 7.57 -2.65
N TYR A 101 -15.62 8.30 -3.47
CA TYR A 101 -14.95 9.53 -3.00
C TYR A 101 -15.92 10.70 -2.83
N THR A 102 -17.06 10.68 -3.52
CA THR A 102 -18.11 11.70 -3.36
C THR A 102 -18.98 11.42 -2.16
N ASP A 103 -19.57 10.24 -2.08
CA ASP A 103 -20.52 9.86 -1.03
C ASP A 103 -19.83 9.65 0.33
N GLY A 104 -18.57 9.19 0.32
CA GLY A 104 -17.74 9.05 1.52
C GLY A 104 -17.08 10.34 2.01
N TYR A 105 -17.36 11.48 1.37
CA TYR A 105 -16.72 12.78 1.68
C TYR A 105 -15.19 12.72 1.69
N LEU A 106 -14.62 11.86 0.83
CA LEU A 106 -13.17 11.67 0.73
C LEU A 106 -12.55 12.81 -0.09
N ARG A 107 -11.27 13.10 0.19
CA ARG A 107 -10.54 14.14 -0.52
C ARG A 107 -10.26 13.73 -1.97
N LYS A 108 -10.71 14.53 -2.94
CA LYS A 108 -10.43 14.37 -4.36
C LYS A 108 -9.05 14.97 -4.65
N SER A 109 -8.02 14.12 -4.75
CA SER A 109 -6.62 14.57 -4.85
C SER A 109 -6.02 14.42 -6.25
N VAL A 110 -6.74 13.79 -7.19
CA VAL A 110 -6.24 13.55 -8.54
C VAL A 110 -6.31 14.82 -9.39
N VAL A 111 -5.23 15.11 -10.10
CA VAL A 111 -5.16 16.17 -11.11
C VAL A 111 -5.12 15.55 -12.51
N ARG A 112 -5.83 16.16 -13.45
CA ARG A 112 -5.99 15.66 -14.82
C ARG A 112 -4.69 15.61 -15.59
N ASP A 113 -3.83 16.58 -15.36
CA ASP A 113 -2.50 16.66 -15.96
C ASP A 113 -1.46 16.96 -14.88
N PRO A 114 -0.29 16.28 -14.88
CA PRO A 114 0.71 16.44 -13.84
C PRO A 114 1.40 17.82 -13.83
N LEU A 115 1.37 18.54 -14.92
CA LEU A 115 1.98 19.88 -15.05
C LEU A 115 0.92 20.99 -14.98
N ASP A 116 -0.21 20.86 -15.70
CA ASP A 116 -1.35 21.81 -15.66
C ASP A 116 -2.18 21.74 -14.36
N ARG A 117 -2.13 20.61 -13.65
CA ARG A 117 -2.60 20.39 -12.28
C ARG A 117 -4.08 20.77 -12.01
N VAL A 118 -4.94 20.68 -13.01
CA VAL A 118 -6.38 20.88 -12.84
C VAL A 118 -7.00 19.66 -12.18
N ASN A 119 -7.66 19.85 -11.03
CA ASN A 119 -8.30 18.77 -10.27
C ASN A 119 -9.45 18.11 -11.04
N THR A 120 -9.54 16.77 -11.00
CA THR A 120 -10.61 16.03 -11.68
C THR A 120 -11.96 16.11 -10.97
N LYS A 121 -11.98 16.48 -9.69
CA LYS A 121 -13.14 16.67 -8.80
C LYS A 121 -13.85 15.38 -8.37
N ASP A 122 -13.40 14.22 -8.80
CA ASP A 122 -13.98 12.90 -8.50
C ASP A 122 -12.95 11.84 -8.10
N ASN A 123 -11.68 12.23 -8.04
CA ASN A 123 -10.52 11.37 -7.73
C ASN A 123 -10.25 10.27 -8.76
N THR A 124 -10.71 10.43 -9.99
CA THR A 124 -10.41 9.55 -11.13
C THR A 124 -9.35 10.17 -12.05
N PRO A 125 -8.67 9.40 -12.91
CA PRO A 125 -8.74 7.94 -12.98
C PRO A 125 -8.01 7.24 -11.85
N ALA A 126 -8.43 6.01 -11.55
CA ALA A 126 -7.70 5.10 -10.68
C ALA A 126 -6.45 4.53 -11.39
N VAL A 127 -5.48 4.10 -10.62
CA VAL A 127 -4.37 3.25 -11.11
C VAL A 127 -4.81 1.80 -10.98
N ILE A 128 -4.89 1.08 -12.09
CA ILE A 128 -5.42 -0.28 -12.12
C ILE A 128 -4.39 -1.22 -12.74
N TYR A 129 -4.09 -2.31 -12.03
CA TYR A 129 -3.27 -3.42 -12.51
C TYR A 129 -4.15 -4.64 -12.68
N TYR A 130 -4.06 -5.30 -13.83
CA TYR A 130 -4.83 -6.48 -14.17
C TYR A 130 -3.95 -7.72 -14.23
N ASP A 131 -4.43 -8.82 -13.62
CA ASP A 131 -3.90 -10.16 -13.79
C ASP A 131 -5.04 -11.09 -14.24
N PHE A 132 -4.76 -12.00 -15.19
CA PHE A 132 -5.71 -13.03 -15.60
C PHE A 132 -5.37 -14.35 -14.91
N VAL A 133 -6.39 -14.95 -14.28
CA VAL A 133 -6.25 -16.18 -13.50
C VAL A 133 -7.27 -17.23 -13.96
N LYS A 134 -7.10 -18.48 -13.52
CA LYS A 134 -8.10 -19.53 -13.75
C LYS A 134 -9.31 -19.30 -12.82
N GLY A 135 -10.52 -19.60 -13.34
CA GLY A 135 -11.74 -19.56 -12.56
C GLY A 135 -12.79 -18.58 -13.07
N ASP A 136 -13.84 -18.39 -12.28
CA ASP A 136 -15.07 -17.68 -12.63
C ASP A 136 -15.34 -16.47 -11.69
N LYS A 137 -14.32 -15.96 -11.03
CA LYS A 137 -14.43 -14.85 -10.06
C LYS A 137 -13.55 -13.68 -10.48
N ILE A 138 -13.93 -12.49 -10.01
CA ILE A 138 -13.08 -11.30 -10.02
C ILE A 138 -12.69 -11.02 -8.58
N LYS A 139 -11.40 -11.02 -8.28
CA LYS A 139 -10.87 -10.55 -7.00
C LYS A 139 -10.33 -9.15 -7.16
N ILE A 140 -10.86 -8.23 -6.38
CA ILE A 140 -10.50 -6.81 -6.38
C ILE A 140 -9.78 -6.50 -5.08
N THR A 141 -8.54 -6.05 -5.18
CA THR A 141 -7.79 -5.51 -4.05
C THR A 141 -7.64 -4.00 -4.25
N PHE A 142 -8.13 -3.21 -3.30
CA PHE A 142 -8.05 -1.76 -3.29
C PHE A 142 -7.13 -1.27 -2.19
N ALA A 143 -6.24 -0.34 -2.52
CA ALA A 143 -5.38 0.37 -1.58
C ALA A 143 -5.37 1.87 -1.89
N PRO A 144 -5.88 2.73 -1.00
CA PRO A 144 -5.73 4.17 -1.15
C PRO A 144 -4.28 4.56 -0.86
N LYS A 145 -3.57 5.06 -1.87
CA LYS A 145 -2.13 5.39 -1.78
C LYS A 145 -1.92 6.87 -1.50
N GLY A 146 -1.57 7.19 -0.25
CA GLY A 146 -1.22 8.55 0.16
C GLY A 146 0.11 9.02 -0.45
N PHE A 147 0.16 10.28 -0.90
CA PHE A 147 1.32 10.80 -1.64
C PHE A 147 2.43 11.34 -0.76
N GLY A 148 2.18 11.62 0.51
CA GLY A 148 3.24 11.91 1.48
C GLY A 148 4.28 10.78 1.56
N SER A 149 3.80 9.53 1.52
CA SER A 149 4.64 8.34 1.53
C SER A 149 5.06 7.91 0.11
N GLU A 150 4.18 8.01 -0.90
CA GLU A 150 4.51 7.65 -2.29
C GLU A 150 5.73 8.42 -2.79
N ASN A 151 5.81 9.72 -2.51
CA ASN A 151 6.92 10.61 -2.89
C ASN A 151 8.27 10.22 -2.24
N LYS A 152 8.28 9.29 -1.30
CA LYS A 152 9.49 8.80 -0.61
C LYS A 152 9.91 7.40 -1.04
N SER A 153 9.20 6.85 -2.03
CA SER A 153 9.53 5.58 -2.66
C SER A 153 10.74 5.72 -3.58
N GLY A 154 11.40 4.61 -3.86
CA GLY A 154 12.61 4.59 -4.68
C GLY A 154 12.68 3.39 -5.61
N LEU A 155 13.40 3.55 -6.71
CA LEU A 155 13.72 2.50 -7.66
C LEU A 155 15.21 2.56 -8.02
N LYS A 156 15.85 1.41 -8.09
CA LYS A 156 17.26 1.31 -8.54
C LYS A 156 17.47 0.05 -9.35
N MET A 157 18.20 0.17 -10.43
CA MET A 157 18.71 -0.96 -11.19
C MET A 157 20.07 -1.33 -10.59
N LEU A 158 20.08 -2.37 -9.76
CA LEU A 158 21.31 -2.92 -9.19
C LEU A 158 21.99 -3.87 -10.18
N ASN A 159 23.30 -4.09 -9.99
CA ASN A 159 24.00 -5.17 -10.67
C ASN A 159 23.76 -6.50 -9.95
N PRO A 160 23.69 -7.64 -10.64
CA PRO A 160 23.60 -8.95 -10.00
C PRO A 160 24.69 -9.21 -8.94
N SER A 161 25.89 -8.65 -9.15
CA SER A 161 27.03 -8.74 -8.20
C SER A 161 26.80 -7.99 -6.89
N ASP A 162 25.88 -7.03 -6.84
CA ASP A 162 25.55 -6.29 -5.61
C ASP A 162 24.80 -7.21 -4.63
N GLY A 163 24.12 -8.24 -5.14
CA GLY A 163 23.47 -9.29 -4.38
C GLY A 163 22.52 -8.78 -3.30
N ILE A 164 22.31 -9.60 -2.26
CA ILE A 164 21.44 -9.28 -1.13
C ILE A 164 21.88 -8.03 -0.36
N ASN A 165 23.19 -7.78 -0.27
CA ASN A 165 23.71 -6.61 0.45
C ASN A 165 23.32 -5.32 -0.28
N GLY A 166 23.42 -5.28 -1.62
CA GLY A 166 22.99 -4.13 -2.41
C GLY A 166 21.48 -3.86 -2.25
N VAL A 167 20.66 -4.91 -2.16
CA VAL A 167 19.23 -4.78 -1.87
C VAL A 167 19.01 -4.15 -0.49
N ILE A 168 19.65 -4.69 0.55
CA ILE A 168 19.56 -4.19 1.93
C ILE A 168 19.97 -2.72 1.99
N ASP A 169 21.11 -2.37 1.42
CA ASP A 169 21.65 -1.01 1.45
C ASP A 169 20.71 -0.03 0.76
N PHE A 170 20.16 -0.40 -0.40
CA PHE A 170 19.22 0.46 -1.11
C PHE A 170 17.90 0.67 -0.35
N VAL A 171 17.36 -0.37 0.29
CA VAL A 171 16.14 -0.24 1.13
C VAL A 171 16.41 0.70 2.31
N ILE A 172 17.52 0.50 3.03
CA ILE A 172 17.89 1.34 4.18
C ILE A 172 18.16 2.79 3.75
N GLU A 173 18.85 3.00 2.64
CA GLU A 173 19.09 4.35 2.08
C GLU A 173 17.78 5.05 1.75
N THR A 174 16.83 4.36 1.12
CA THR A 174 15.52 4.89 0.77
C THR A 174 14.76 5.33 2.01
N VAL A 175 14.67 4.47 3.03
CA VAL A 175 14.00 4.79 4.29
C VAL A 175 14.69 5.93 5.04
N LYS A 176 16.03 5.94 5.07
CA LYS A 176 16.80 7.02 5.69
C LYS A 176 16.54 8.37 5.01
N LYS A 177 16.49 8.42 3.67
CA LYS A 177 16.14 9.62 2.90
C LYS A 177 14.69 10.06 3.11
N ALA A 178 13.78 9.10 3.29
CA ALA A 178 12.38 9.38 3.57
C ALA A 178 12.22 10.11 4.92
N GLY A 179 12.97 9.71 5.93
CA GLY A 179 12.92 10.32 7.27
C GLY A 179 11.53 10.30 7.87
N ALA A 180 11.11 11.42 8.45
CA ALA A 180 9.79 11.60 9.04
C ALA A 180 8.66 11.90 8.04
N ASN A 181 8.99 12.25 6.79
CA ASN A 181 8.01 12.71 5.80
C ASN A 181 6.87 11.73 5.48
N PRO A 182 7.10 10.39 5.47
CA PRO A 182 6.02 9.43 5.24
C PRO A 182 5.15 9.14 6.46
N CYS A 183 5.23 9.92 7.53
CA CYS A 183 4.48 9.72 8.77
C CYS A 183 4.67 8.32 9.37
N PRO A 184 5.88 7.98 9.85
CA PRO A 184 6.13 6.69 10.50
C PRO A 184 5.26 6.48 11.77
N PRO A 185 5.09 5.21 12.22
CA PRO A 185 5.80 4.03 11.75
C PRO A 185 5.33 3.56 10.37
N MET A 186 6.29 3.20 9.51
CA MET A 186 6.05 2.88 8.10
C MET A 186 5.70 1.41 7.88
N VAL A 187 5.06 1.12 6.75
CA VAL A 187 5.06 -0.21 6.14
C VAL A 187 5.78 -0.09 4.80
N ILE A 188 6.73 -0.98 4.57
CA ILE A 188 7.62 -0.94 3.42
C ILE A 188 7.33 -2.13 2.51
N GLY A 189 6.98 -1.85 1.26
CA GLY A 189 6.90 -2.87 0.22
C GLY A 189 8.17 -2.86 -0.62
N VAL A 190 8.78 -4.02 -0.79
CA VAL A 190 10.00 -4.20 -1.59
C VAL A 190 9.68 -5.13 -2.75
N GLY A 191 9.96 -4.68 -3.97
CA GLY A 191 9.83 -5.50 -5.18
C GLY A 191 11.19 -5.79 -5.76
N ILE A 192 11.53 -7.06 -5.93
CA ILE A 192 12.83 -7.51 -6.43
C ILE A 192 12.66 -8.33 -7.70
N GLY A 193 13.33 -7.94 -8.77
CA GLY A 193 13.31 -8.67 -10.03
C GLY A 193 12.28 -8.14 -11.03
N GLY A 194 12.05 -8.92 -12.09
CA GLY A 194 11.28 -8.50 -13.25
C GLY A 194 12.02 -7.47 -14.09
N THR A 195 11.28 -6.47 -14.56
CA THR A 195 11.74 -5.25 -15.23
C THR A 195 11.58 -4.05 -14.30
N MET A 196 12.02 -2.88 -14.72
CA MET A 196 11.93 -1.63 -13.94
C MET A 196 10.49 -1.35 -13.46
N ASP A 197 9.53 -1.46 -14.35
CA ASP A 197 8.11 -1.29 -14.08
C ASP A 197 7.53 -2.42 -13.22
N LYS A 198 7.90 -3.69 -13.52
CA LYS A 198 7.44 -4.86 -12.76
C LYS A 198 7.90 -4.82 -11.31
N SER A 199 9.15 -4.46 -11.04
CA SER A 199 9.66 -4.30 -9.67
C SER A 199 8.86 -3.25 -8.89
N SER A 200 8.53 -2.11 -9.54
CA SER A 200 7.69 -1.06 -8.94
C SER A 200 6.27 -1.52 -8.67
N GLN A 201 5.67 -2.26 -9.61
CA GLN A 201 4.32 -2.83 -9.46
C GLN A 201 4.26 -3.79 -8.26
N ILE A 202 5.21 -4.75 -8.17
CA ILE A 202 5.19 -5.75 -7.09
C ILE A 202 5.58 -5.15 -5.74
N ALA A 203 6.44 -4.12 -5.69
CA ALA A 203 6.69 -3.37 -4.46
C ALA A 203 5.42 -2.71 -3.92
N LYS A 204 4.59 -2.16 -4.80
CA LYS A 204 3.29 -1.59 -4.43
C LYS A 204 2.28 -2.65 -4.03
N LYS A 205 2.24 -3.80 -4.72
CA LYS A 205 1.41 -4.96 -4.37
C LYS A 205 1.80 -5.54 -3.01
N ALA A 206 3.09 -5.56 -2.66
CA ALA A 206 3.58 -6.01 -1.36
C ALA A 206 2.94 -5.27 -0.16
N LEU A 207 2.54 -4.01 -0.35
CA LEU A 207 1.85 -3.22 0.68
C LEU A 207 0.40 -3.68 0.95
N THR A 208 -0.15 -4.57 0.13
CA THR A 208 -1.50 -5.15 0.28
C THR A 208 -1.49 -6.55 0.87
N ARG A 209 -0.33 -7.08 1.25
CA ARG A 209 -0.21 -8.29 2.06
C ARG A 209 -0.30 -7.90 3.53
N ASP A 210 -1.09 -8.65 4.31
CA ASP A 210 -1.18 -8.46 5.76
C ASP A 210 0.20 -8.57 6.39
N ILE A 211 0.52 -7.66 7.30
CA ILE A 211 1.89 -7.52 7.85
C ILE A 211 2.27 -8.61 8.86
N ASP A 212 1.31 -9.38 9.32
CA ASP A 212 1.52 -10.57 10.17
C ASP A 212 1.69 -11.87 9.35
N VAL A 213 1.60 -11.78 8.01
CA VAL A 213 1.83 -12.90 7.09
C VAL A 213 3.22 -12.76 6.46
N PRO A 214 4.23 -13.54 6.92
CA PRO A 214 5.57 -13.50 6.35
C PRO A 214 5.59 -14.02 4.91
N ASN A 215 6.66 -13.72 4.17
CA ASN A 215 6.84 -14.29 2.84
C ASN A 215 6.83 -15.83 2.89
N ALA A 216 6.14 -16.47 1.94
CA ALA A 216 6.06 -17.93 1.87
C ALA A 216 7.43 -18.61 1.61
N ASN A 217 8.39 -17.88 1.01
CA ASN A 217 9.75 -18.34 0.86
C ASN A 217 10.57 -17.94 2.10
N PRO A 218 11.12 -18.90 2.88
CA PRO A 218 11.87 -18.60 4.09
C PRO A 218 13.05 -17.65 3.89
N PHE A 219 13.72 -17.70 2.74
CA PHE A 219 14.81 -16.79 2.40
C PHE A 219 14.37 -15.32 2.41
N TYR A 220 13.20 -15.05 1.83
CA TYR A 220 12.66 -13.69 1.80
C TYR A 220 12.00 -13.31 3.12
N ALA A 221 11.41 -14.24 3.86
CA ALA A 221 10.93 -13.99 5.22
C ALA A 221 12.06 -13.54 6.16
N ASP A 222 13.25 -14.17 6.06
CA ASP A 222 14.43 -13.77 6.81
C ASP A 222 14.96 -12.39 6.36
N LEU A 223 14.86 -12.08 5.06
CA LEU A 223 15.20 -10.75 4.54
C LEU A 223 14.25 -9.67 5.08
N GLU A 224 12.92 -9.92 5.10
CA GLU A 224 11.92 -9.04 5.68
C GLU A 224 12.25 -8.68 7.14
N LYS A 225 12.56 -9.70 7.94
CA LYS A 225 12.96 -9.53 9.34
C LYS A 225 14.25 -8.73 9.49
N THR A 226 15.27 -9.06 8.69
CA THR A 226 16.56 -8.36 8.70
C THR A 226 16.40 -6.89 8.33
N LEU A 227 15.59 -6.58 7.32
CA LEU A 227 15.29 -5.21 6.89
C LEU A 227 14.57 -4.45 8.00
N LEU A 228 13.52 -5.03 8.59
CA LEU A 228 12.78 -4.41 9.67
C LEU A 228 13.65 -4.06 10.87
N GLU A 229 14.52 -4.99 11.30
CA GLU A 229 15.47 -4.76 12.39
C GLU A 229 16.44 -3.60 12.09
N LYS A 230 16.99 -3.57 10.88
CA LYS A 230 17.90 -2.49 10.45
C LYS A 230 17.19 -1.13 10.33
N ILE A 231 15.98 -1.10 9.79
CA ILE A 231 15.16 0.12 9.67
C ILE A 231 14.84 0.68 11.05
N ASN A 232 14.46 -0.17 12.01
CA ASN A 232 14.13 0.27 13.35
C ASN A 232 15.34 0.79 14.13
N LYS A 233 16.57 0.34 13.79
CA LYS A 233 17.82 0.92 14.33
C LYS A 233 18.14 2.32 13.80
N LEU A 234 17.46 2.82 12.77
CA LEU A 234 17.65 4.19 12.31
C LEU A 234 17.16 5.24 13.31
N GLY A 235 16.30 4.86 14.25
CA GLY A 235 15.85 5.73 15.32
C GLY A 235 14.98 6.91 14.87
N ILE A 236 14.36 6.84 13.68
CA ILE A 236 13.45 7.90 13.19
C ILE A 236 12.22 7.96 14.10
N GLY A 237 11.67 6.81 14.45
CA GLY A 237 10.56 6.66 15.39
C GLY A 237 9.21 7.19 14.90
N PRO A 238 8.15 6.99 15.69
CA PRO A 238 6.79 7.43 15.38
C PRO A 238 6.73 8.93 15.09
N GLN A 239 6.15 9.29 13.94
CA GLN A 239 6.04 10.67 13.42
C GLN A 239 7.37 11.44 13.38
N GLY A 240 8.53 10.73 13.40
CA GLY A 240 9.85 11.35 13.41
C GLY A 240 10.29 11.88 14.78
N MET A 241 9.63 11.48 15.87
CA MET A 241 9.94 11.93 17.22
C MET A 241 11.05 11.11 17.91
N GLY A 242 11.77 10.31 17.15
CA GLY A 242 12.76 9.38 17.68
C GLY A 242 12.12 8.10 18.23
N GLY A 243 12.94 7.20 18.77
CA GLY A 243 12.47 5.93 19.31
C GLY A 243 12.81 4.73 18.47
N THR A 244 12.23 3.59 18.81
CA THR A 244 12.60 2.28 18.24
C THR A 244 11.63 1.77 17.18
N THR A 245 10.49 2.44 16.97
CA THR A 245 9.45 2.01 16.03
C THR A 245 9.42 2.92 14.80
N THR A 246 10.36 2.73 13.89
CA THR A 246 10.41 3.45 12.60
C THR A 246 9.49 2.82 11.55
N ALA A 247 9.40 1.49 11.54
CA ALA A 247 8.51 0.72 10.67
C ALA A 247 7.81 -0.39 11.47
N LEU A 248 6.59 -0.74 11.03
CA LEU A 248 5.81 -1.86 11.55
C LEU A 248 6.19 -3.16 10.83
N ALA A 249 6.42 -3.09 9.52
CA ALA A 249 6.75 -4.25 8.72
C ALA A 249 7.51 -3.89 7.44
N VAL A 250 8.15 -4.90 6.87
CA VAL A 250 8.70 -4.92 5.52
C VAL A 250 8.13 -6.15 4.83
N ASN A 251 7.48 -5.97 3.69
CA ASN A 251 6.97 -7.04 2.85
C ASN A 251 7.78 -7.10 1.55
N VAL A 252 8.34 -8.25 1.22
CA VAL A 252 9.12 -8.47 -0.01
C VAL A 252 8.33 -9.31 -0.98
N GLU A 253 8.22 -8.85 -2.23
CA GLU A 253 7.69 -9.61 -3.36
C GLU A 253 8.75 -9.74 -4.44
N THR A 254 8.73 -10.86 -5.15
CA THR A 254 9.76 -11.15 -6.15
C THR A 254 9.16 -11.58 -7.48
N PHE A 255 9.91 -11.36 -8.54
CA PHE A 255 9.57 -11.83 -9.88
C PHE A 255 10.84 -12.28 -10.60
N PRO A 256 10.79 -13.35 -11.42
CA PRO A 256 11.93 -13.77 -12.25
C PRO A 256 12.50 -12.59 -13.05
N THR A 257 13.81 -12.51 -13.15
CA THR A 257 14.47 -11.39 -13.85
C THR A 257 15.50 -11.89 -14.87
N HIS A 258 15.96 -10.98 -15.72
CA HIS A 258 17.03 -11.27 -16.67
C HIS A 258 18.36 -11.47 -15.93
N ILE A 259 19.21 -12.42 -16.40
CA ILE A 259 20.47 -12.79 -15.76
C ILE A 259 21.42 -11.59 -15.51
N ALA A 260 21.33 -10.55 -16.33
CA ALA A 260 22.18 -9.36 -16.23
C ALA A 260 21.56 -8.22 -15.41
N GLY A 261 20.41 -8.43 -14.76
CA GLY A 261 19.71 -7.35 -14.05
C GLY A 261 19.30 -7.75 -12.63
N LEU A 262 19.22 -6.74 -11.75
CA LEU A 262 18.67 -6.84 -10.40
C LEU A 262 17.88 -5.54 -10.09
N PRO A 263 16.70 -5.35 -10.72
CA PRO A 263 15.85 -4.21 -10.40
C PRO A 263 15.28 -4.37 -8.99
N VAL A 264 15.30 -3.28 -8.22
CA VAL A 264 14.75 -3.22 -6.87
C VAL A 264 13.95 -1.95 -6.71
N ALA A 265 12.70 -2.10 -6.29
CA ALA A 265 11.83 -0.98 -5.94
C ALA A 265 11.45 -1.04 -4.46
N VAL A 266 11.35 0.14 -3.86
CA VAL A 266 10.92 0.32 -2.47
C VAL A 266 9.72 1.24 -2.49
N ASN A 267 8.55 0.75 -2.12
CA ASN A 267 7.34 1.56 -1.99
C ASN A 267 7.03 1.77 -0.52
N VAL A 268 6.91 3.03 -0.11
CA VAL A 268 6.74 3.40 1.30
C VAL A 268 5.28 3.71 1.58
N ASN A 269 4.74 3.17 2.68
CA ASN A 269 3.46 3.55 3.26
C ASN A 269 3.63 4.13 4.67
N CYS A 270 2.70 4.99 5.07
CA CYS A 270 2.63 5.57 6.41
C CYS A 270 1.98 4.61 7.43
N HIS A 271 1.85 5.05 8.68
CA HIS A 271 1.17 4.31 9.75
C HIS A 271 -0.30 3.97 9.44
N ALA A 272 -0.94 4.73 8.57
CA ALA A 272 -2.31 4.49 8.14
C ALA A 272 -2.37 3.61 6.87
N THR A 273 -1.49 2.63 6.78
CA THR A 273 -1.55 1.59 5.74
C THR A 273 -2.86 0.84 5.84
N ARG A 274 -3.57 0.75 4.71
CA ARG A 274 -4.90 0.18 4.65
C ARG A 274 -5.22 -0.35 3.27
N HIS A 275 -5.95 -1.42 3.21
CA HIS A 275 -6.45 -2.01 1.98
C HIS A 275 -7.75 -2.80 2.24
N THR A 276 -8.49 -3.09 1.19
CA THR A 276 -9.65 -3.98 1.23
C THR A 276 -9.59 -4.97 0.08
N VAL A 277 -10.16 -6.15 0.31
CA VAL A 277 -10.28 -7.21 -0.71
C VAL A 277 -11.73 -7.63 -0.78
N GLU A 278 -12.26 -7.69 -2.01
CA GLU A 278 -13.59 -8.22 -2.29
C GLU A 278 -13.53 -9.21 -3.46
N ILE A 279 -14.38 -10.21 -3.44
CA ILE A 279 -14.46 -11.25 -4.48
C ILE A 279 -15.89 -11.28 -5.00
N ILE A 280 -16.03 -11.06 -6.29
CA ILE A 280 -17.30 -11.05 -7.00
C ILE A 280 -17.45 -12.34 -7.80
#